data_666aaa7952dcfe8ff7f9268cf3ed47ac
#
_entry.id   666aaa7952dcfe8ff7f9268cf3ed47ac
#
_cell.length_a   1.000
_cell.length_b   1.000
_cell.length_c   1.000
_cell.angle_alpha   90.00
_cell.angle_beta   90.00
_cell.angle_gamma   90.00
#
_symmetry.space_group_name_H-M   'P 1'
#
loop_
_entity.id
_entity.type
_entity.pdbx_description
1 polymer ?
#
loop_
_entity_poly.entity_id
_entity_poly.type
_entity_poly.pdbx_seq_one_letter_code
_entity_poly.pdbx_strand_id
1 'polypeptide(L)'
;MNWDAWARRAERALDVGGRGDWPGLFASGAKFSDPATTTPTADLRRVSRETRTVFPDWAQEITSIRGGERWAVFEWIGRATYTPGSAGDAGAGAHIEMYGATIIEVDEAGLVTSWRDYLDRKEPEQQIRAAARRSASVEEAQ
;
A
#
# COMPACT_ATOMS: atom_id res chain seq x y z
N MET A 1 18.28 9.45 -13.19
CA MET A 1 16.99 8.72 -13.05
C MET A 1 15.84 9.71 -13.21
N ASN A 2 14.88 9.39 -14.08
CA ASN A 2 13.65 10.17 -14.19
C ASN A 2 12.65 9.67 -13.14
N TRP A 3 12.62 10.31 -12.00
CA TRP A 3 11.79 9.87 -10.87
C TRP A 3 10.29 10.06 -11.12
N ASP A 4 9.89 11.05 -11.91
CA ASP A 4 8.48 11.21 -12.25
C ASP A 4 7.97 10.05 -13.13
N ALA A 5 8.76 9.61 -14.10
CA ALA A 5 8.43 8.44 -14.91
C ALA A 5 8.43 7.15 -14.08
N TRP A 6 9.39 7.01 -13.17
CA TRP A 6 9.44 5.88 -12.24
C TRP A 6 8.20 5.85 -11.34
N ALA A 7 7.80 7.00 -10.79
CA ALA A 7 6.62 7.11 -9.92
C ALA A 7 5.35 6.65 -10.63
N ARG A 8 5.13 7.08 -11.88
CA ARG A 8 3.97 6.64 -12.65
C ARG A 8 3.96 5.14 -12.91
N ARG A 9 5.13 4.57 -13.18
CA ARG A 9 5.27 3.11 -13.33
C ARG A 9 4.97 2.39 -12.02
N ALA A 10 5.47 2.92 -10.90
CA ALA A 10 5.23 2.37 -9.58
C ALA A 10 3.76 2.44 -9.20
N GLU A 11 3.06 3.54 -9.46
CA GLU A 11 1.61 3.65 -9.20
C GLU A 11 0.84 2.57 -9.93
N ARG A 12 1.15 2.31 -11.20
CA ARG A 12 0.52 1.23 -11.96
C ARG A 12 0.81 -0.15 -11.38
N ALA A 13 2.03 -0.35 -10.90
CA ALA A 13 2.45 -1.62 -10.30
C ALA A 13 1.80 -1.84 -8.92
N LEU A 14 1.57 -0.76 -8.18
CA LEU A 14 0.93 -0.78 -6.86
C LEU A 14 -0.60 -0.83 -6.93
N ASP A 15 -1.18 -0.71 -8.10
CA ASP A 15 -2.62 -0.86 -8.32
C ASP A 15 -3.02 -2.33 -8.21
N VAL A 16 -3.27 -2.78 -7.00
CA VAL A 16 -3.65 -4.18 -6.74
C VAL A 16 -5.08 -4.51 -7.17
N GLY A 17 -5.94 -3.51 -7.28
CA GLY A 17 -7.29 -3.68 -7.84
C GLY A 17 -7.26 -3.85 -9.35
N GLY A 18 -6.23 -3.29 -10.01
CA GLY A 18 -5.94 -3.47 -11.42
C GLY A 18 -5.22 -4.78 -11.69
N ARG A 19 -4.04 -4.70 -12.26
CA ARG A 19 -3.22 -5.88 -12.61
C ARG A 19 -1.75 -5.58 -12.42
N GLY A 20 -1.45 -4.74 -11.43
CA GLY A 20 -0.10 -4.29 -11.20
C GLY A 20 0.83 -5.42 -10.81
N ASP A 21 2.05 -5.35 -11.28
CA ASP A 21 3.13 -6.26 -10.89
C ASP A 21 4.09 -5.54 -9.94
N TRP A 22 3.62 -5.28 -8.73
CA TRP A 22 4.42 -4.65 -7.70
C TRP A 22 5.72 -5.42 -7.41
N PRO A 23 5.69 -6.76 -7.24
CA PRO A 23 6.94 -7.50 -7.06
C PRO A 23 7.93 -7.35 -8.21
N GLY A 24 7.46 -7.05 -9.42
CA GLY A 24 8.31 -6.81 -10.59
C GLY A 24 9.14 -5.53 -10.53
N LEU A 25 8.88 -4.64 -9.59
CA LEU A 25 9.71 -3.46 -9.35
C LEU A 25 11.04 -3.80 -8.67
N PHE A 26 11.16 -4.98 -8.07
CA PHE A 26 12.26 -5.32 -7.18
C PHE A 26 13.35 -6.13 -7.87
N ALA A 27 14.60 -5.83 -7.51
CA ALA A 27 15.74 -6.68 -7.82
C ALA A 27 15.69 -7.96 -6.98
N SER A 28 16.34 -9.01 -7.45
CA SER A 28 16.54 -10.23 -6.67
C SER A 28 17.31 -9.91 -5.38
N GLY A 29 16.83 -10.45 -4.25
CA GLY A 29 17.45 -10.22 -2.95
C GLY A 29 17.20 -8.83 -2.34
N ALA A 30 16.29 -8.05 -2.90
CA ALA A 30 15.91 -6.76 -2.35
C ALA A 30 15.33 -6.89 -0.93
N LYS A 31 15.45 -5.80 -0.17
CA LYS A 31 14.89 -5.71 1.19
C LYS A 31 13.63 -4.85 1.16
N PHE A 32 12.55 -5.39 1.71
CA PHE A 32 11.30 -4.66 1.92
C PHE A 32 11.01 -4.61 3.42
N SER A 33 10.84 -3.42 3.97
CA SER A 33 10.63 -3.25 5.41
C SER A 33 9.73 -2.06 5.74
N ASP A 34 9.17 -2.11 6.93
CA ASP A 34 8.57 -0.99 7.63
C ASP A 34 9.10 -0.99 9.08
N PRO A 35 8.71 -0.03 9.95
CA PRO A 35 9.22 0.02 11.32
C PRO A 35 8.96 -1.24 12.16
N ALA A 36 7.97 -2.03 11.80
CA ALA A 36 7.58 -3.22 12.56
C ALA A 36 8.20 -4.51 12.04
N THR A 37 8.40 -4.63 10.73
CA THR A 37 8.81 -5.91 10.13
C THR A 37 9.70 -5.74 8.90
N THR A 38 10.42 -6.82 8.56
CA THR A 38 11.11 -6.98 7.30
C THR A 38 10.51 -8.20 6.58
N THR A 39 10.08 -7.99 5.34
CA THR A 39 9.48 -9.05 4.52
C THR A 39 10.48 -9.51 3.46
N PRO A 40 10.80 -10.80 3.39
CA PRO A 40 11.62 -11.33 2.30
C PRO A 40 10.98 -11.06 0.93
N THR A 41 11.79 -10.73 -0.06
CA THR A 41 11.31 -10.42 -1.42
C THR A 41 10.49 -11.58 -2.02
N ALA A 42 10.85 -12.83 -1.68
CA ALA A 42 10.12 -14.01 -2.13
C ALA A 42 8.65 -14.04 -1.66
N ASP A 43 8.32 -13.34 -0.57
CA ASP A 43 6.97 -13.30 0.00
C ASP A 43 6.10 -12.15 -0.54
N LEU A 44 6.65 -11.23 -1.33
CA LEU A 44 5.91 -10.06 -1.80
C LEU A 44 4.69 -10.41 -2.64
N ARG A 45 4.75 -11.47 -3.46
CA ARG A 45 3.59 -11.91 -4.25
C ARG A 45 2.45 -12.41 -3.36
N ARG A 46 2.79 -13.10 -2.28
CA ARG A 46 1.81 -13.56 -1.28
C ARG A 46 1.20 -12.37 -0.56
N VAL A 47 2.00 -11.42 -0.10
CA VAL A 47 1.53 -10.20 0.56
C VAL A 47 0.58 -9.41 -0.35
N SER A 48 0.93 -9.26 -1.62
CA SER A 48 0.09 -8.60 -2.62
C SER A 48 -1.27 -9.31 -2.78
N ARG A 49 -1.28 -10.63 -2.84
CA ARG A 49 -2.54 -11.41 -2.92
C ARG A 49 -3.40 -11.25 -1.67
N GLU A 50 -2.79 -11.27 -0.50
CA GLU A 50 -3.50 -11.08 0.78
C GLU A 50 -4.12 -9.69 0.86
N THR A 51 -3.41 -8.67 0.40
CA THR A 51 -3.93 -7.31 0.33
C THR A 51 -5.16 -7.23 -0.58
N ARG A 52 -5.11 -7.87 -1.75
CA ARG A 52 -6.25 -7.92 -2.69
C ARG A 52 -7.48 -8.60 -2.09
N THR A 53 -7.29 -9.55 -1.19
CA THR A 53 -8.39 -10.25 -0.55
C THR A 53 -9.21 -9.32 0.34
N VAL A 54 -8.57 -8.41 1.05
CA VAL A 54 -9.21 -7.49 2.01
C VAL A 54 -9.48 -6.13 1.39
N PHE A 55 -8.62 -5.69 0.49
CA PHE A 55 -8.68 -4.39 -0.19
C PHE A 55 -8.56 -4.60 -1.71
N PRO A 56 -9.59 -5.14 -2.36
CA PRO A 56 -9.50 -5.50 -3.79
C PRO A 56 -9.34 -4.29 -4.71
N ASP A 57 -9.73 -3.11 -4.26
CA ASP A 57 -9.64 -1.86 -4.98
C ASP A 57 -8.49 -0.97 -4.51
N TRP A 58 -7.49 -1.53 -3.81
CA TRP A 58 -6.33 -0.76 -3.35
C TRP A 58 -5.69 0.00 -4.50
N ALA A 59 -5.54 1.31 -4.32
CA ALA A 59 -4.82 2.18 -5.23
C ALA A 59 -3.92 3.11 -4.43
N GLN A 60 -2.77 3.42 -4.98
CA GLN A 60 -1.78 4.27 -4.32
C GLN A 60 -1.35 5.40 -5.25
N GLU A 61 -1.49 6.64 -4.79
CA GLU A 61 -1.09 7.84 -5.48
C GLU A 61 0.22 8.35 -4.88
N ILE A 62 1.22 8.57 -5.71
CA ILE A 62 2.47 9.20 -5.28
C ILE A 62 2.31 10.70 -5.46
N THR A 63 2.24 11.42 -4.34
CA THR A 63 1.95 12.86 -4.32
C THR A 63 3.20 13.71 -4.49
N SER A 64 4.36 13.20 -4.12
CA SER A 64 5.65 13.85 -4.38
C SER A 64 6.76 12.81 -4.41
N ILE A 65 7.77 13.05 -5.23
CA ILE A 65 8.96 12.21 -5.29
C ILE A 65 10.19 13.08 -5.51
N ARG A 66 11.25 12.80 -4.77
CA ARG A 66 12.54 13.46 -4.89
C ARG A 66 13.63 12.43 -4.71
N GLY A 67 14.71 12.58 -5.45
CA GLY A 67 15.81 11.62 -5.30
C GLY A 67 17.08 12.05 -5.99
N GLY A 68 18.11 11.27 -5.73
CA GLY A 68 19.40 11.34 -6.40
C GLY A 68 19.48 10.34 -7.55
N GLU A 69 20.69 9.90 -7.85
CA GLU A 69 20.91 8.97 -8.96
C GLU A 69 20.33 7.58 -8.71
N ARG A 70 20.45 7.07 -7.48
CA ARG A 70 20.05 5.70 -7.11
C ARG A 70 19.22 5.60 -5.85
N TRP A 71 18.60 6.68 -5.44
CA TRP A 71 17.70 6.69 -4.30
C TRP A 71 16.61 7.72 -4.50
N ALA A 72 15.46 7.48 -3.87
CA ALA A 72 14.39 8.45 -3.83
C ALA A 72 13.60 8.34 -2.54
N VAL A 73 12.93 9.44 -2.20
CA VAL A 73 11.90 9.48 -1.16
C VAL A 73 10.61 9.93 -1.83
N PHE A 74 9.53 9.23 -1.57
CA PHE A 74 8.23 9.65 -2.06
C PHE A 74 7.16 9.58 -0.99
N GLU A 75 6.23 10.52 -1.05
CA GLU A 75 5.02 10.55 -0.24
C GLU A 75 3.87 9.97 -1.05
N TRP A 76 2.94 9.29 -0.39
CA TRP A 76 1.83 8.65 -1.06
C TRP A 76 0.56 8.64 -0.23
N ILE A 77 -0.56 8.48 -0.91
CA ILE A 77 -1.87 8.25 -0.32
C ILE A 77 -2.38 6.92 -0.86
N GLY A 78 -2.70 6.01 0.04
CA GLY A 78 -3.35 4.74 -0.29
C GLY A 78 -4.84 4.84 0.00
N ARG A 79 -5.68 4.37 -0.94
CA ARG A 79 -7.13 4.36 -0.80
C ARG A 79 -7.67 3.00 -1.14
N ALA A 80 -8.63 2.54 -0.35
CA ALA A 80 -9.28 1.26 -0.58
C ALA A 80 -10.63 1.19 0.12
N THR A 81 -11.40 0.18 -0.23
CA THR A 81 -12.63 -0.21 0.46
C THR A 81 -12.36 -1.50 1.22
N TYR A 82 -12.63 -1.49 2.52
CA TYR A 82 -12.48 -2.68 3.35
C TYR A 82 -13.54 -3.71 2.95
N THR A 83 -13.08 -4.86 2.45
CA THR A 83 -13.93 -5.93 1.94
C THR A 83 -13.51 -7.24 2.61
N PRO A 84 -13.90 -7.46 3.88
CA PRO A 84 -13.56 -8.70 4.58
C PRO A 84 -14.30 -9.90 3.99
N GLY A 85 -13.75 -11.09 4.17
CA GLY A 85 -14.35 -12.32 3.69
C GLY A 85 -15.63 -12.73 4.43
N SER A 86 -15.94 -12.07 5.55
CA SER A 86 -17.17 -12.31 6.32
C SER A 86 -18.18 -11.22 6.04
N ALA A 87 -19.35 -11.61 5.51
CA ALA A 87 -20.43 -10.68 5.17
C ALA A 87 -21.06 -9.99 6.39
N GLY A 88 -20.82 -10.50 7.60
CA GLY A 88 -21.34 -9.93 8.85
C GLY A 88 -20.39 -8.98 9.56
N ASP A 89 -19.21 -8.69 8.98
CA ASP A 89 -18.26 -7.77 9.58
C ASP A 89 -18.81 -6.33 9.57
N ALA A 90 -18.89 -5.73 10.75
CA ALA A 90 -19.51 -4.41 10.95
C ALA A 90 -18.76 -3.27 10.24
N GLY A 91 -17.47 -3.46 9.95
CA GLY A 91 -16.67 -2.47 9.22
C GLY A 91 -16.67 -2.65 7.71
N ALA A 92 -17.35 -3.68 7.18
CA ALA A 92 -17.39 -3.96 5.74
C ALA A 92 -17.90 -2.75 4.95
N GLY A 93 -17.24 -2.44 3.85
CA GLY A 93 -17.56 -1.28 3.01
C GLY A 93 -16.93 0.03 3.47
N ALA A 94 -16.18 0.05 4.57
CA ALA A 94 -15.46 1.25 5.02
C ALA A 94 -14.47 1.73 3.97
N HIS A 95 -14.53 3.01 3.62
CA HIS A 95 -13.50 3.64 2.82
C HIS A 95 -12.33 4.00 3.71
N ILE A 96 -11.16 3.53 3.36
CA ILE A 96 -9.92 3.85 4.07
C ILE A 96 -9.03 4.73 3.22
N GLU A 97 -8.35 5.65 3.88
CA GLU A 97 -7.34 6.51 3.29
C GLU A 97 -6.16 6.55 4.25
N MET A 98 -4.97 6.23 3.76
CA MET A 98 -3.78 6.22 4.60
C MET A 98 -2.64 6.95 3.90
N TYR A 99 -1.81 7.57 4.69
CA TYR A 99 -0.69 8.39 4.25
C TYR A 99 0.61 7.72 4.65
N GLY A 100 1.57 7.78 3.75
CA GLY A 100 2.88 7.23 4.03
C GLY A 100 3.98 7.94 3.26
N ALA A 101 5.19 7.60 3.64
CA ALA A 101 6.40 7.95 2.92
C ALA A 101 7.25 6.71 2.76
N THR A 102 7.94 6.62 1.64
CA THR A 102 8.78 5.48 1.32
C THR A 102 10.15 5.96 0.88
N ILE A 103 11.18 5.31 1.36
CA ILE A 103 12.56 5.54 0.93
C ILE A 103 13.00 4.32 0.14
N ILE A 104 13.45 4.54 -1.10
CA ILE A 104 13.94 3.46 -1.96
C ILE A 104 15.38 3.68 -2.38
N GLU A 105 16.05 2.57 -2.62
CA GLU A 105 17.32 2.51 -3.33
C GLU A 105 17.12 1.61 -4.55
N VAL A 106 17.75 1.96 -5.65
CA VAL A 106 17.66 1.21 -6.92
C VAL A 106 19.04 0.85 -7.44
N ASP A 107 19.12 -0.21 -8.23
CA ASP A 107 20.33 -0.59 -8.93
C ASP A 107 20.47 0.16 -10.26
N GLU A 108 21.51 -0.16 -11.04
CA GLU A 108 21.78 0.47 -12.34
C GLU A 108 20.65 0.24 -13.35
N ALA A 109 19.91 -0.85 -13.24
CA ALA A 109 18.79 -1.15 -14.10
C ALA A 109 17.48 -0.46 -13.65
N GLY A 110 17.50 0.27 -12.52
CA GLY A 110 16.32 0.92 -11.97
C GLY A 110 15.42 0.01 -11.15
N LEU A 111 15.88 -1.20 -10.82
CA LEU A 111 15.15 -2.11 -9.94
C LEU A 111 15.43 -1.80 -8.48
N VAL A 112 14.39 -1.90 -7.65
CA VAL A 112 14.47 -1.59 -6.23
C VAL A 112 15.32 -2.63 -5.51
N THR A 113 16.32 -2.19 -4.78
CA THR A 113 17.17 -3.01 -3.92
C THR A 113 16.81 -2.87 -2.45
N SER A 114 16.19 -1.76 -2.07
CA SER A 114 15.73 -1.50 -0.71
C SER A 114 14.46 -0.64 -0.77
N TRP A 115 13.46 -1.04 0.00
CA TRP A 115 12.20 -0.32 0.13
C TRP A 115 11.85 -0.24 1.61
N ARG A 116 11.74 0.97 2.14
CA ARG A 116 11.39 1.20 3.53
C ARG A 116 10.15 2.08 3.60
N ASP A 117 9.06 1.52 4.10
CA ASP A 117 7.80 2.24 4.31
C ASP A 117 7.75 2.85 5.71
N TYR A 118 7.21 4.06 5.78
CA TYR A 118 6.89 4.76 7.02
C TYR A 118 5.43 5.20 6.97
N LEU A 119 4.60 4.61 7.83
CA LEU A 119 3.16 4.85 7.84
C LEU A 119 2.60 4.55 9.23
N ASP A 120 1.43 5.09 9.52
CA ASP A 120 0.68 4.76 10.72
C ASP A 120 -0.29 3.60 10.42
N ARG A 121 0.03 2.41 10.91
CA ARG A 121 -0.79 1.20 10.71
C ARG A 121 -2.11 1.22 11.46
N LYS A 122 -2.25 2.09 12.46
CA LYS A 122 -3.49 2.24 13.22
C LYS A 122 -4.54 3.03 12.47
N GLU A 123 -4.13 3.86 11.54
CA GLU A 123 -5.02 4.73 10.77
C GLU A 123 -6.15 3.96 10.07
N PRO A 124 -5.88 2.91 9.26
CA PRO A 124 -6.96 2.14 8.65
C PRO A 124 -7.83 1.41 9.66
N GLU A 125 -7.26 0.87 10.76
CA GLU A 125 -8.04 0.23 11.82
C GLU A 125 -9.03 1.21 12.46
N GLN A 126 -8.60 2.43 12.73
CA GLN A 126 -9.45 3.47 13.31
C GLN A 126 -10.61 3.83 12.38
N GLN A 127 -10.36 3.92 11.09
CA GLN A 127 -11.37 4.22 10.07
C GLN A 127 -12.41 3.09 9.97
N ILE A 128 -11.96 1.84 9.99
CA ILE A 128 -12.83 0.66 9.97
C ILE A 128 -13.71 0.63 11.23
N ARG A 129 -13.12 0.86 12.40
CA ARG A 129 -13.87 0.93 13.67
C ARG A 129 -14.88 2.07 13.69
N ALA A 130 -14.51 3.24 13.14
CA ALA A 130 -15.43 4.37 13.03
C ALA A 130 -16.62 4.05 12.13
N ALA A 131 -16.39 3.36 11.01
CA ALA A 131 -17.46 2.91 10.12
C ALA A 131 -18.35 1.89 10.80
N ALA A 132 -17.78 0.95 11.57
CA ALA A 132 -18.54 -0.03 12.35
C ALA A 132 -19.46 0.64 13.38
N ARG A 133 -18.95 1.67 14.09
CA ARG A 133 -19.75 2.43 15.05
C ARG A 133 -20.90 3.18 14.38
N ARG A 134 -20.68 3.79 13.21
CA ARG A 134 -21.74 4.46 12.45
C ARG A 134 -22.86 3.49 12.03
N SER A 135 -22.51 2.31 11.57
CA SER A 135 -23.46 1.26 11.19
C SER A 135 -24.30 0.81 12.39
N ALA A 136 -23.67 0.59 13.55
CA ALA A 136 -24.37 0.23 14.78
C ALA A 136 -25.36 1.33 15.23
N SER A 137 -24.95 2.60 15.17
CA SER A 137 -25.84 3.74 15.50
C SER A 137 -27.06 3.84 14.59
N VAL A 138 -26.91 3.56 13.31
CA VAL A 138 -28.03 3.54 12.35
C VAL A 138 -28.99 2.39 12.68
N GLU A 139 -28.50 1.21 12.99
CA GLU A 139 -29.33 0.06 13.39
C GLU A 139 -30.12 0.32 14.67
N GLU A 140 -29.50 0.94 15.68
CA GLU A 140 -30.16 1.30 16.93
C GLU A 140 -31.26 2.37 16.75
N ALA A 141 -31.12 3.24 15.75
CA ALA A 141 -32.11 4.28 15.45
C ALA A 141 -33.36 3.77 14.72
N GLN A 142 -33.31 2.56 14.18
CA GLN A 142 -34.40 1.89 13.47
C GLN A 142 -35.24 1.04 14.42
#